data_3b870f30e75d4eaa72c52e270fd7aea1
#
_entry.id   3b870f30e75d4eaa72c52e270fd7aea1
#
_cell.length_a   1.000
_cell.length_b   1.000
_cell.length_c   1.000
_cell.angle_alpha   90.00
_cell.angle_beta   90.00
_cell.angle_gamma   90.00
#
_symmetry.space_group_name_H-M   'P 1'
#
loop_
_entity.id
_entity.type
_entity.pdbx_description
1 polymer ?
#
loop_
_entity_poly.entity_id
_entity_poly.type
_entity_poly.pdbx_seq_one_letter_code
_entity_poly.pdbx_strand_id
1 'polypeptide(L)'
;TFPIVSSNIRNGAGELPGFAAETMIVDLGSVQVGIYGLTSDDTYEKSSPGNWTFEDTIATGQAMRAKLVESGADLVIALAHTSFSEDLALAGNGAADIIATGDDHDLFLHYNGKRVIMEGNSQGVNIPVLDLAMEWDDDDLEWEPSFTVMQPSGEDADMAAMVAAYEQHLDD
;
A
#
# COMPACT_ATOMS: atom_id res chain seq x y z
N THR A 1 -14.53 11.04 -2.35
CA THR A 1 -13.64 10.39 -3.33
C THR A 1 -12.23 10.50 -2.81
N PHE A 2 -11.48 9.44 -2.82
CA PHE A 2 -10.07 9.37 -2.44
C PHE A 2 -9.23 8.99 -3.68
N PRO A 3 -7.94 9.36 -3.76
CA PRO A 3 -7.08 8.98 -4.85
C PRO A 3 -6.79 7.45 -4.82
N ILE A 4 -6.60 6.89 -6.01
CA ILE A 4 -6.18 5.49 -6.20
C ILE A 4 -4.82 5.51 -6.89
N VAL A 5 -3.88 4.72 -6.40
CA VAL A 5 -2.57 4.51 -7.02
C VAL A 5 -2.43 3.07 -7.50
N SER A 6 -1.85 2.90 -8.69
CA SER A 6 -1.54 1.59 -9.25
C SER A 6 -0.36 1.74 -10.20
N SER A 7 0.76 1.08 -9.89
CA SER A 7 2.02 1.32 -10.59
C SER A 7 2.45 0.18 -11.51
N ASN A 8 1.91 -1.03 -11.31
CA ASN A 8 2.31 -2.20 -12.09
C ASN A 8 1.19 -2.87 -12.89
N ILE A 9 -0.01 -2.27 -12.94
CA ILE A 9 -1.11 -2.79 -13.77
C ILE A 9 -1.15 -2.05 -15.10
N ARG A 10 -1.20 -2.79 -16.22
CA ARG A 10 -1.28 -2.22 -17.56
C ARG A 10 -2.39 -2.88 -18.37
N ASN A 11 -3.06 -2.10 -19.21
CA ASN A 11 -4.00 -2.63 -20.21
C ASN A 11 -3.25 -3.18 -21.45
N GLY A 12 -3.97 -3.76 -22.40
CA GLY A 12 -3.36 -4.28 -23.62
C GLY A 12 -2.67 -3.24 -24.52
N ALA A 13 -2.78 -1.95 -24.24
CA ALA A 13 -2.05 -0.86 -24.88
C ALA A 13 -0.83 -0.39 -24.04
N GLY A 14 -0.56 -1.01 -22.90
CA GLY A 14 0.51 -0.63 -21.98
C GLY A 14 0.18 0.59 -21.10
N GLU A 15 -1.09 0.96 -20.99
CA GLU A 15 -1.53 2.13 -20.23
C GLU A 15 -2.03 1.71 -18.84
N LEU A 16 -1.89 2.62 -17.88
CA LEU A 16 -2.48 2.49 -16.53
C LEU A 16 -4.01 2.46 -16.57
N PRO A 17 -4.67 1.92 -15.52
CA PRO A 17 -6.10 2.10 -15.34
C PRO A 17 -6.46 3.59 -15.32
N GLY A 18 -7.44 4.01 -16.14
CA GLY A 18 -7.77 5.43 -16.31
C GLY A 18 -8.30 6.14 -15.05
N PHE A 19 -8.57 5.39 -13.99
CA PHE A 19 -9.02 5.90 -12.69
C PHE A 19 -7.88 5.97 -11.65
N ALA A 20 -6.68 5.47 -11.96
CA ALA A 20 -5.54 5.39 -11.05
C ALA A 20 -4.39 6.32 -11.49
N ALA A 21 -3.69 6.87 -10.53
CA ALA A 21 -2.40 7.51 -10.74
C ALA A 21 -1.27 6.47 -10.58
N GLU A 22 -0.17 6.66 -11.28
CA GLU A 22 0.99 5.77 -11.12
C GLU A 22 1.67 5.97 -9.77
N THR A 23 1.81 7.22 -9.36
CA THR A 23 2.37 7.64 -8.07
C THR A 23 1.66 8.88 -7.57
N MET A 24 1.82 9.21 -6.30
CA MET A 24 1.40 10.50 -5.75
C MET A 24 2.41 10.99 -4.72
N ILE A 25 2.46 12.30 -4.50
CA ILE A 25 3.20 12.93 -3.41
C ILE A 25 2.20 13.65 -2.52
N VAL A 26 2.33 13.45 -1.22
CA VAL A 26 1.58 14.13 -0.18
C VAL A 26 2.52 15.06 0.56
N ASP A 27 2.22 16.35 0.51
CA ASP A 27 2.96 17.39 1.22
C ASP A 27 2.45 17.51 2.65
N LEU A 28 3.30 17.21 3.61
CA LEU A 28 3.06 17.36 5.05
C LEU A 28 3.75 18.60 5.63
N GLY A 29 4.19 19.53 4.77
CA GLY A 29 4.88 20.76 5.13
C GLY A 29 6.39 20.58 5.21
N SER A 30 6.90 19.91 6.23
CA SER A 30 8.34 19.65 6.40
C SER A 30 8.81 18.34 5.75
N VAL A 31 7.89 17.48 5.32
CA VAL A 31 8.18 16.16 4.75
C VAL A 31 7.29 15.92 3.54
N GLN A 32 7.87 15.48 2.43
CA GLN A 32 7.19 15.06 1.22
C GLN A 32 7.10 13.53 1.20
N VAL A 33 5.88 13.00 1.25
CA VAL A 33 5.65 11.54 1.27
C VAL A 33 5.25 11.08 -0.13
N GLY A 34 6.11 10.27 -0.76
CA GLY A 34 5.82 9.61 -2.02
C GLY A 34 5.05 8.31 -1.79
N ILE A 35 4.01 8.07 -2.59
CA ILE A 35 3.17 6.89 -2.48
C ILE A 35 3.04 6.24 -3.86
N TYR A 36 3.16 4.90 -3.92
CA TYR A 36 2.88 4.10 -5.11
C TYR A 36 2.12 2.82 -4.74
N GLY A 37 1.50 2.17 -5.73
CA GLY A 37 0.66 0.99 -5.52
C GLY A 37 1.17 -0.23 -6.27
N LEU A 38 1.19 -1.40 -5.63
CA LEU A 38 1.54 -2.69 -6.23
C LEU A 38 0.44 -3.72 -6.04
N THR A 39 0.24 -4.52 -7.06
CA THR A 39 -0.57 -5.75 -7.02
C THR A 39 0.35 -6.91 -7.43
N SER A 40 0.29 -8.03 -6.72
CA SER A 40 1.09 -9.22 -7.02
C SER A 40 0.94 -9.63 -8.49
N ASP A 41 2.04 -9.98 -9.13
CA ASP A 41 2.04 -10.39 -10.53
C ASP A 41 1.35 -11.75 -10.74
N ASP A 42 1.25 -12.59 -9.70
CA ASP A 42 0.47 -13.83 -9.72
C ASP A 42 -1.06 -13.62 -9.75
N THR A 43 -1.54 -12.39 -9.59
CA THR A 43 -2.95 -12.02 -9.76
C THR A 43 -3.50 -12.46 -11.11
N TYR A 44 -2.65 -12.55 -12.12
CA TYR A 44 -3.05 -13.09 -13.43
C TYR A 44 -3.56 -14.55 -13.34
N GLU A 45 -2.94 -15.37 -12.49
CA GLU A 45 -3.32 -16.77 -12.29
C GLU A 45 -4.53 -16.92 -11.33
N LYS A 46 -4.67 -15.98 -10.41
CA LYS A 46 -5.69 -16.00 -9.34
C LYS A 46 -7.03 -15.36 -9.76
N SER A 47 -7.08 -14.66 -10.89
CA SER A 47 -8.24 -13.89 -11.33
C SER A 47 -8.56 -14.08 -12.81
N SER A 48 -9.50 -13.32 -13.34
CA SER A 48 -9.85 -13.29 -14.77
C SER A 48 -9.63 -11.88 -15.32
N PRO A 49 -8.38 -11.43 -15.45
CA PRO A 49 -8.05 -10.02 -15.71
C PRO A 49 -8.31 -9.58 -17.16
N GLY A 50 -8.69 -10.48 -18.05
CA GLY A 50 -8.89 -10.17 -19.46
C GLY A 50 -7.58 -9.77 -20.15
N ASN A 51 -7.49 -8.53 -20.64
CA ASN A 51 -6.31 -8.00 -21.31
C ASN A 51 -5.41 -7.14 -20.40
N TRP A 52 -5.61 -7.19 -19.08
CA TRP A 52 -4.74 -6.56 -18.12
C TRP A 52 -3.53 -7.42 -17.82
N THR A 53 -2.38 -6.80 -17.65
CA THR A 53 -1.11 -7.43 -17.26
C THR A 53 -0.60 -6.82 -15.98
N PHE A 54 0.17 -7.61 -15.23
CA PHE A 54 0.80 -7.21 -13.97
C PHE A 54 2.31 -7.29 -14.18
N GLU A 55 2.98 -6.14 -14.06
CA GLU A 55 4.43 -6.05 -14.18
C GLU A 55 5.09 -6.54 -12.89
N ASP A 56 6.34 -6.99 -12.97
CA ASP A 56 7.14 -7.46 -11.84
C ASP A 56 7.14 -6.45 -10.67
N THR A 57 6.74 -6.91 -9.50
CA THR A 57 6.53 -6.08 -8.31
C THR A 57 7.83 -5.44 -7.82
N ILE A 58 8.95 -6.18 -7.84
CA ILE A 58 10.24 -5.69 -7.33
C ILE A 58 10.84 -4.65 -8.26
N ALA A 59 10.88 -4.94 -9.56
CA ALA A 59 11.41 -4.00 -10.56
C ALA A 59 10.57 -2.72 -10.60
N THR A 60 9.24 -2.84 -10.56
CA THR A 60 8.33 -1.68 -10.49
C THR A 60 8.55 -0.88 -9.22
N GLY A 61 8.63 -1.54 -8.06
CA GLY A 61 8.86 -0.87 -6.78
C GLY A 61 10.15 -0.05 -6.78
N GLN A 62 11.25 -0.62 -7.27
CA GLN A 62 12.53 0.09 -7.40
C GLN A 62 12.43 1.31 -8.34
N ALA A 63 11.76 1.15 -9.49
CA ALA A 63 11.55 2.24 -10.44
C ALA A 63 10.68 3.36 -9.86
N MET A 64 9.60 3.02 -9.15
CA MET A 64 8.71 4.00 -8.52
C MET A 64 9.39 4.74 -7.38
N ARG A 65 10.19 4.05 -6.55
CA ARG A 65 10.99 4.74 -5.53
C ARG A 65 11.95 5.75 -6.16
N ALA A 66 12.71 5.33 -7.18
CA ALA A 66 13.65 6.23 -7.85
C ALA A 66 12.94 7.47 -8.41
N LYS A 67 11.79 7.28 -9.08
CA LYS A 67 10.96 8.35 -9.62
C LYS A 67 10.45 9.31 -8.54
N LEU A 68 9.97 8.77 -7.41
CA LEU A 68 9.44 9.58 -6.30
C LEU A 68 10.54 10.39 -5.62
N VAL A 69 11.69 9.78 -5.35
CA VAL A 69 12.86 10.49 -4.78
C VAL A 69 13.35 11.60 -5.73
N GLU A 70 13.45 11.33 -7.04
CA GLU A 70 13.77 12.35 -8.04
C GLU A 70 12.74 13.48 -8.07
N SER A 71 11.49 13.20 -7.74
CA SER A 71 10.38 14.16 -7.63
C SER A 71 10.33 14.90 -6.29
N GLY A 72 11.28 14.65 -5.38
CA GLY A 72 11.42 15.32 -4.10
C GLY A 72 10.72 14.64 -2.93
N ALA A 73 10.40 13.33 -3.01
CA ALA A 73 9.90 12.59 -1.87
C ALA A 73 11.03 12.29 -0.88
N ASP A 74 10.81 12.63 0.39
CA ASP A 74 11.70 12.36 1.51
C ASP A 74 11.47 10.96 2.10
N LEU A 75 10.22 10.50 2.08
CA LEU A 75 9.79 9.18 2.54
C LEU A 75 8.95 8.51 1.45
N VAL A 76 9.14 7.21 1.22
CA VAL A 76 8.40 6.46 0.20
C VAL A 76 7.62 5.31 0.82
N ILE A 77 6.30 5.29 0.54
CA ILE A 77 5.36 4.27 0.98
C ILE A 77 4.89 3.44 -0.22
N ALA A 78 5.00 2.12 -0.12
CA ALA A 78 4.33 1.18 -1.00
C ALA A 78 2.99 0.77 -0.39
N LEU A 79 1.90 0.94 -1.13
CA LEU A 79 0.62 0.30 -0.85
C LEU A 79 0.57 -0.97 -1.68
N ALA A 80 0.75 -2.13 -1.06
CA ALA A 80 0.96 -3.38 -1.74
C ALA A 80 -0.16 -4.39 -1.45
N HIS A 81 -0.43 -5.23 -2.42
CA HIS A 81 -1.19 -6.46 -2.26
C HIS A 81 -0.32 -7.59 -2.79
N THR A 82 0.63 -8.01 -1.95
CA THR A 82 1.76 -8.89 -2.30
C THR A 82 1.97 -9.91 -1.19
N SER A 83 2.52 -11.06 -1.54
CA SER A 83 2.86 -12.07 -0.54
C SER A 83 3.98 -11.60 0.40
N PHE A 84 4.03 -12.16 1.60
CA PHE A 84 5.07 -11.85 2.59
C PHE A 84 6.49 -12.01 2.03
N SER A 85 6.71 -12.98 1.15
CA SER A 85 8.02 -13.16 0.50
C SER A 85 8.37 -12.02 -0.45
N GLU A 86 7.40 -11.48 -1.18
CA GLU A 86 7.57 -10.30 -2.03
C GLU A 86 7.81 -9.05 -1.19
N ASP A 87 7.08 -8.89 -0.08
CA ASP A 87 7.27 -7.76 0.85
C ASP A 87 8.68 -7.72 1.45
N LEU A 88 9.19 -8.88 1.85
CA LEU A 88 10.58 -9.01 2.30
C LEU A 88 11.57 -8.66 1.18
N ALA A 89 11.28 -9.06 -0.05
CA ALA A 89 12.12 -8.72 -1.21
C ALA A 89 12.05 -7.22 -1.54
N LEU A 90 10.86 -6.60 -1.51
CA LEU A 90 10.69 -5.16 -1.67
C LEU A 90 11.49 -4.38 -0.62
N ALA A 91 11.38 -4.75 0.65
CA ALA A 91 12.16 -4.16 1.74
C ALA A 91 13.66 -4.38 1.56
N GLY A 92 14.07 -5.62 1.24
CA GLY A 92 15.48 -5.99 1.04
C GLY A 92 16.14 -5.26 -0.13
N ASN A 93 15.41 -5.01 -1.20
CA ASN A 93 15.87 -4.26 -2.39
C ASN A 93 15.72 -2.74 -2.25
N GLY A 94 15.18 -2.27 -1.15
CA GLY A 94 15.04 -0.84 -0.91
C GLY A 94 13.97 -0.17 -1.77
N ALA A 95 12.92 -0.87 -2.12
CA ALA A 95 11.85 -0.35 -2.97
C ALA A 95 10.96 0.67 -2.26
N ALA A 96 10.83 0.60 -0.93
CA ALA A 96 10.10 1.57 -0.11
C ALA A 96 10.73 1.68 1.28
N ASP A 97 10.40 2.72 2.03
CA ASP A 97 10.73 2.87 3.45
C ASP A 97 9.67 2.19 4.31
N ILE A 98 8.41 2.27 3.86
CA ILE A 98 7.25 1.63 4.49
C ILE A 98 6.51 0.83 3.43
N ILE A 99 6.16 -0.42 3.75
CA ILE A 99 5.33 -1.29 2.94
C ILE A 99 4.07 -1.59 3.77
N ALA A 100 2.96 -1.00 3.37
CA ALA A 100 1.63 -1.31 3.89
C ALA A 100 0.99 -2.32 2.94
N THR A 101 0.90 -3.55 3.38
CA THR A 101 0.55 -4.69 2.53
C THR A 101 -0.71 -5.41 2.97
N GLY A 102 -1.16 -6.36 2.17
CA GLY A 102 -2.21 -7.35 2.38
C GLY A 102 -1.95 -8.53 1.44
N ASP A 103 -2.78 -9.52 1.42
CA ASP A 103 -2.84 -10.77 0.66
C ASP A 103 -2.81 -12.00 1.58
N ASP A 104 -1.82 -12.10 2.47
CA ASP A 104 -1.62 -13.29 3.31
C ASP A 104 -2.63 -13.39 4.47
N HIS A 105 -3.35 -12.31 4.77
CA HIS A 105 -4.34 -12.23 5.84
C HIS A 105 -3.75 -12.37 7.26
N ASP A 106 -2.46 -12.12 7.42
CA ASP A 106 -1.76 -12.20 8.70
C ASP A 106 -1.68 -10.82 9.38
N LEU A 107 -1.62 -10.80 10.70
CA LEU A 107 -1.22 -9.60 11.43
C LEU A 107 0.31 -9.58 11.51
N PHE A 108 0.91 -8.69 10.76
CA PHE A 108 2.35 -8.62 10.65
C PHE A 108 2.87 -7.19 10.84
N LEU A 109 3.82 -7.02 11.74
CA LEU A 109 4.49 -5.75 12.03
C LEU A 109 5.98 -6.02 12.15
N HIS A 110 6.76 -5.48 11.25
CA HIS A 110 8.20 -5.69 11.20
C HIS A 110 8.95 -4.39 10.94
N TYR A 111 10.00 -4.15 11.71
CA TYR A 111 10.96 -3.09 11.50
C TYR A 111 12.37 -3.66 11.55
N ASN A 112 13.17 -3.45 10.51
CA ASN A 112 14.53 -4.00 10.41
C ASN A 112 15.62 -2.97 10.72
N GLY A 113 15.26 -1.83 11.32
CA GLY A 113 16.17 -0.72 11.59
C GLY A 113 16.25 0.33 10.45
N LYS A 114 15.57 0.07 9.32
CA LYS A 114 15.51 0.98 8.17
C LYS A 114 14.15 1.01 7.48
N ARG A 115 13.42 -0.11 7.49
CA ARG A 115 12.17 -0.27 6.75
C ARG A 115 11.12 -0.96 7.58
N VAL A 116 9.89 -0.54 7.36
CA VAL A 116 8.70 -1.13 7.97
C VAL A 116 7.96 -1.97 6.93
N ILE A 117 7.47 -3.13 7.36
CA ILE A 117 6.43 -3.90 6.67
C ILE A 117 5.28 -4.07 7.65
N MET A 118 4.04 -3.79 7.23
CA MET A 118 2.86 -3.93 8.07
C MET A 118 1.66 -4.47 7.30
N GLU A 119 0.99 -5.46 7.90
CA GLU A 119 -0.26 -6.05 7.43
C GLU A 119 -1.26 -6.20 8.58
N GLY A 120 -2.56 -6.03 8.30
CA GLY A 120 -3.62 -5.89 9.31
C GLY A 120 -4.62 -7.04 9.38
N ASN A 121 -4.25 -8.28 9.07
CA ASN A 121 -5.18 -9.38 8.89
C ASN A 121 -6.16 -9.15 7.72
N SER A 122 -7.23 -9.95 7.68
CA SER A 122 -8.34 -9.81 6.77
C SER A 122 -9.52 -9.07 7.41
N GLN A 123 -10.39 -8.51 6.57
CA GLN A 123 -11.72 -8.00 6.95
C GLN A 123 -11.71 -6.86 8.00
N GLY A 124 -10.59 -6.17 8.17
CA GLY A 124 -10.47 -5.07 9.12
C GLY A 124 -10.54 -5.49 10.60
N VAL A 125 -10.29 -6.76 10.92
CA VAL A 125 -10.32 -7.26 12.32
C VAL A 125 -9.26 -6.60 13.17
N ASN A 126 -8.10 -6.30 12.59
CA ASN A 126 -7.05 -5.52 13.20
C ASN A 126 -6.65 -4.40 12.24
N ILE A 127 -6.47 -3.20 12.79
CA ILE A 127 -6.00 -2.03 12.05
C ILE A 127 -4.65 -1.63 12.64
N PRO A 128 -3.52 -1.96 11.98
CA PRO A 128 -2.23 -1.47 12.39
C PRO A 128 -2.14 0.04 12.13
N VAL A 129 -1.65 0.75 13.11
CA VAL A 129 -1.35 2.18 13.04
C VAL A 129 0.15 2.33 13.22
N LEU A 130 0.76 3.07 12.33
CA LEU A 130 2.17 3.42 12.37
C LEU A 130 2.32 4.91 12.68
N ASP A 131 2.92 5.21 13.81
CA ASP A 131 3.34 6.56 14.15
C ASP A 131 4.84 6.69 13.89
N LEU A 132 5.25 7.77 13.22
CA LEU A 132 6.64 8.06 12.93
C LEU A 132 7.08 9.30 13.70
N ALA A 133 8.06 9.14 14.58
CA ALA A 133 8.81 10.28 15.10
C ALA A 133 9.87 10.65 14.06
N MET A 134 9.82 11.87 13.54
CA MET A 134 10.68 12.32 12.44
C MET A 134 11.52 13.51 12.87
N GLU A 135 12.80 13.51 12.51
CA GLU A 135 13.73 14.61 12.74
C GLU A 135 14.66 14.78 11.54
N TRP A 136 15.02 16.03 11.21
CA TRP A 136 15.99 16.33 10.19
C TRP A 136 17.38 16.49 10.82
N ASP A 137 18.34 15.69 10.36
CA ASP A 137 19.78 15.90 10.64
C ASP A 137 20.45 16.40 9.35
N ASP A 138 20.69 17.69 9.29
CA ASP A 138 21.04 18.43 8.08
C ASP A 138 20.03 18.17 6.93
N ASP A 139 20.42 17.43 5.90
CA ASP A 139 19.59 17.10 4.74
C ASP A 139 19.01 15.66 4.79
N ASP A 140 19.29 14.91 5.86
CA ASP A 140 18.82 13.52 6.02
C ASP A 140 17.61 13.47 6.95
N LEU A 141 16.52 12.82 6.49
CA LEU A 141 15.35 12.55 7.30
C LEU A 141 15.57 11.28 8.13
N GLU A 142 15.74 11.45 9.43
CA GLU A 142 15.72 10.34 10.38
C GLU A 142 14.31 10.11 10.91
N TRP A 143 13.93 8.85 11.13
CA TRP A 143 12.64 8.50 11.68
C TRP A 143 12.67 7.22 12.48
N GLU A 144 11.83 7.17 13.52
CA GLU A 144 11.62 5.98 14.34
C GLU A 144 10.13 5.59 14.34
N PRO A 145 9.80 4.32 14.05
CA PRO A 145 8.44 3.84 14.04
C PRO A 145 7.98 3.40 15.42
N SER A 146 6.72 3.66 15.72
CA SER A 146 6.00 2.98 16.79
C SER A 146 4.69 2.41 16.27
N PHE A 147 4.29 1.25 16.78
CA PHE A 147 3.14 0.51 16.28
C PHE A 147 2.05 0.42 17.34
N THR A 148 0.82 0.64 16.91
CA THR A 148 -0.39 0.34 17.67
C THR A 148 -1.29 -0.53 16.84
N VAL A 149 -1.88 -1.57 17.42
CA VAL A 149 -2.92 -2.37 16.76
C VAL A 149 -4.26 -2.00 17.36
N MET A 150 -5.11 -1.42 16.55
CA MET A 150 -6.49 -1.12 16.91
C MET A 150 -7.40 -2.27 16.52
N GLN A 151 -8.32 -2.63 17.41
CA GLN A 151 -9.41 -3.51 17.09
C GLN A 151 -10.68 -2.69 16.96
N PRO A 152 -11.33 -2.64 15.78
CA PRO A 152 -12.59 -1.95 15.62
C PRO A 152 -13.64 -2.50 16.58
N SER A 153 -14.40 -1.63 17.19
CA SER A 153 -15.50 -2.00 18.07
C SER A 153 -16.74 -1.16 17.76
N GLY A 154 -17.86 -1.81 17.70
CA GLY A 154 -19.12 -1.17 17.33
C GLY A 154 -19.36 -1.15 15.83
N GLU A 155 -20.53 -0.70 15.46
CA GLU A 155 -21.04 -0.64 14.10
C GLU A 155 -21.50 0.80 13.82
N ASP A 156 -21.14 1.35 12.67
CA ASP A 156 -21.74 2.57 12.18
C ASP A 156 -23.16 2.28 11.69
N ALA A 157 -24.15 2.97 12.25
CA ALA A 157 -25.56 2.66 12.00
C ALA A 157 -25.97 2.86 10.54
N ASP A 158 -25.39 3.85 9.84
CA ASP A 158 -25.72 4.13 8.44
C ASP A 158 -25.08 3.06 7.53
N MET A 159 -23.86 2.63 7.85
CA MET A 159 -23.22 1.51 7.14
C MET A 159 -23.93 0.20 7.37
N ALA A 160 -24.34 -0.11 8.58
CA ALA A 160 -25.12 -1.32 8.91
C ALA A 160 -26.45 -1.35 8.13
N ALA A 161 -27.15 -0.22 8.05
CA ALA A 161 -28.39 -0.11 7.28
C ALA A 161 -28.15 -0.29 5.77
N MET A 162 -27.04 0.22 5.24
CA MET A 162 -26.66 0.04 3.84
C MET A 162 -26.38 -1.43 3.54
N VAL A 163 -25.58 -2.11 4.37
CA VAL A 163 -25.26 -3.55 4.24
C VAL A 163 -26.54 -4.37 4.26
N ALA A 164 -27.43 -4.15 5.25
CA ALA A 164 -28.69 -4.89 5.34
C ALA A 164 -29.58 -4.70 4.10
N ALA A 165 -29.58 -3.52 3.48
CA ALA A 165 -30.31 -3.27 2.24
C ALA A 165 -29.76 -4.06 1.05
N TYR A 166 -28.42 -4.22 0.96
CA TYR A 166 -27.80 -5.05 -0.08
C TYR A 166 -28.03 -6.55 0.15
N GLU A 167 -27.97 -7.03 1.40
CA GLU A 167 -28.25 -8.44 1.74
C GLU A 167 -29.67 -8.85 1.32
N GLN A 168 -30.66 -7.97 1.53
CA GLN A 168 -32.02 -8.24 1.07
C GLN A 168 -32.13 -8.44 -0.45
N HIS A 169 -31.29 -7.80 -1.25
CA HIS A 169 -31.26 -7.98 -2.70
C HIS A 169 -30.58 -9.27 -3.16
N LEU A 170 -29.77 -9.88 -2.31
CA LEU A 170 -29.11 -11.15 -2.62
C LEU A 170 -30.01 -12.36 -2.33
N ASP A 171 -31.01 -12.19 -1.46
CA ASP A 171 -31.97 -13.25 -1.08
C ASP A 171 -33.22 -13.30 -2.00
N ASP A 172 -33.42 -12.31 -2.87
CA ASP A 172 -34.47 -12.21 -3.89
C ASP A 172 -34.00 -12.74 -5.26
#